data_d81bb054fccb3a8974aa60af56edc6ce
#
_entry.id   d81bb054fccb3a8974aa60af56edc6ce
#
_cell.length_a   1.000
_cell.length_b   1.000
_cell.length_c   1.000
_cell.angle_alpha   90.00
_cell.angle_beta   90.00
_cell.angle_gamma   90.00
#
_symmetry.space_group_name_H-M   'P 1'
#
loop_
_entity.id
_entity.type
_entity.pdbx_description
1 polymer ?
#
loop_
_entity_poly.entity_id
_entity_poly.type
_entity_poly.pdbx_seq_one_letter_code
_entity_poly.pdbx_strand_id
1 'polypeptide(L)'
;MTRHPTAIDDESLIAALRLASGSDPVPARVTDAARAAFGLRLPDATTARPVATPVPRGVRSAEEPRLLRFTAAELTVELEITSLDGLVDLAGQVTPCPEAGTLVEIRTLHLTESRALSPTGQFAVTGLPPGWFSVVCRRPGDSPVVTSWTRIRP
;
A
#
# COMPACT_ATOMS: atom_id res chain seq x y z
N MET A 1 34.93 0.49 -48.54
CA MET A 1 33.51 0.76 -48.85
C MET A 1 32.71 0.54 -47.58
N THR A 2 32.58 1.58 -46.77
CA THR A 2 31.99 1.51 -45.41
C THR A 2 30.49 1.79 -45.54
N ARG A 3 29.63 0.77 -45.30
CA ARG A 3 28.19 0.97 -45.21
C ARG A 3 27.88 1.70 -43.90
N HIS A 4 27.40 2.94 -43.99
CA HIS A 4 26.80 3.60 -42.87
C HIS A 4 25.50 2.86 -42.50
N PRO A 5 25.26 2.57 -41.21
CA PRO A 5 23.95 2.06 -40.80
C PRO A 5 22.90 3.13 -41.12
N THR A 6 21.89 2.76 -41.90
CA THR A 6 20.73 3.62 -42.19
C THR A 6 20.05 3.93 -40.85
N ALA A 7 20.02 5.20 -40.47
CA ALA A 7 19.28 5.62 -39.28
C ALA A 7 17.80 5.24 -39.47
N ILE A 8 17.25 4.49 -38.57
CA ILE A 8 15.82 4.17 -38.52
C ILE A 8 15.12 5.48 -38.14
N ASP A 9 14.19 5.93 -38.96
CA ASP A 9 13.37 7.10 -38.63
C ASP A 9 12.38 6.77 -37.53
N ASP A 10 11.89 7.80 -36.80
CA ASP A 10 11.02 7.65 -35.65
C ASP A 10 9.70 6.92 -35.99
N GLU A 11 9.19 7.09 -37.18
CA GLU A 11 7.94 6.43 -37.61
C GLU A 11 8.14 4.93 -37.81
N SER A 12 9.25 4.52 -38.42
CA SER A 12 9.65 3.12 -38.54
C SER A 12 9.93 2.47 -37.19
N LEU A 13 10.54 3.21 -36.27
CA LEU A 13 10.78 2.74 -34.88
C LEU A 13 9.46 2.52 -34.12
N ILE A 14 8.53 3.47 -34.24
CA ILE A 14 7.20 3.34 -33.59
C ILE A 14 6.42 2.16 -34.18
N ALA A 15 6.48 1.96 -35.50
CA ALA A 15 5.83 0.82 -36.16
C ALA A 15 6.44 -0.52 -35.71
N ALA A 16 7.76 -0.61 -35.57
CA ALA A 16 8.45 -1.79 -35.10
C ALA A 16 8.10 -2.08 -33.63
N LEU A 17 8.02 -1.05 -32.77
CA LEU A 17 7.60 -1.19 -31.36
C LEU A 17 6.15 -1.68 -31.24
N ARG A 18 5.24 -1.19 -32.07
CA ARG A 18 3.84 -1.66 -32.11
C ARG A 18 3.74 -3.13 -32.51
N LEU A 19 4.51 -3.54 -33.52
CA LEU A 19 4.58 -4.94 -33.94
C LEU A 19 5.17 -5.82 -32.83
N ALA A 20 6.27 -5.41 -32.19
CA ALA A 20 6.90 -6.13 -31.11
C ALA A 20 5.97 -6.28 -29.89
N SER A 21 5.24 -5.23 -29.52
CA SER A 21 4.29 -5.27 -28.40
C SER A 21 3.09 -6.20 -28.68
N GLY A 22 2.67 -6.33 -29.94
CA GLY A 22 1.64 -7.31 -30.34
C GLY A 22 2.13 -8.76 -30.36
N SER A 23 3.45 -8.96 -30.48
CA SER A 23 4.07 -10.29 -30.51
C SER A 23 4.45 -10.81 -29.14
N ASP A 24 4.42 -9.96 -28.09
CA ASP A 24 4.69 -10.34 -26.70
C ASP A 24 3.40 -10.18 -25.85
N PRO A 25 2.52 -11.18 -25.86
CA PRO A 25 1.28 -11.10 -25.10
C PRO A 25 1.56 -11.02 -23.62
N VAL A 26 0.83 -10.14 -22.93
CA VAL A 26 0.92 -10.03 -21.47
C VAL A 26 0.61 -11.38 -20.83
N PRO A 27 1.51 -11.96 -20.01
CA PRO A 27 1.26 -13.22 -19.34
C PRO A 27 -0.02 -13.19 -18.52
N ALA A 28 -0.81 -14.27 -18.55
CA ALA A 28 -2.09 -14.36 -17.84
C ALA A 28 -1.97 -13.97 -16.36
N ARG A 29 -0.88 -14.40 -15.68
CA ARG A 29 -0.61 -14.02 -14.29
C ARG A 29 -0.53 -12.51 -14.04
N VAL A 30 -0.03 -11.75 -15.00
CA VAL A 30 0.07 -10.28 -14.89
C VAL A 30 -1.31 -9.65 -15.04
N THR A 31 -2.09 -10.15 -15.99
CA THR A 31 -3.48 -9.71 -16.20
C THR A 31 -4.34 -10.01 -14.98
N ASP A 32 -4.20 -11.20 -14.41
CA ASP A 32 -4.95 -11.62 -13.21
C ASP A 32 -4.53 -10.82 -11.97
N ALA A 33 -3.24 -10.57 -11.80
CA ALA A 33 -2.74 -9.71 -10.73
C ALA A 33 -3.25 -8.26 -10.87
N ALA A 34 -3.30 -7.74 -12.10
CA ALA A 34 -3.85 -6.41 -12.37
C ALA A 34 -5.35 -6.32 -12.05
N ARG A 35 -6.14 -7.35 -12.42
CA ARG A 35 -7.56 -7.44 -12.07
C ARG A 35 -7.78 -7.53 -10.57
N ALA A 36 -6.99 -8.35 -9.87
CA ALA A 36 -7.04 -8.45 -8.42
C ALA A 36 -6.71 -7.11 -7.75
N ALA A 37 -5.66 -6.42 -8.19
CA ALA A 37 -5.29 -5.10 -7.68
C ALA A 37 -6.39 -4.06 -7.95
N PHE A 38 -7.05 -4.12 -9.11
CA PHE A 38 -8.18 -3.24 -9.43
C PHE A 38 -9.36 -3.48 -8.48
N GLY A 39 -9.67 -4.74 -8.14
CA GLY A 39 -10.71 -5.10 -7.18
C GLY A 39 -10.47 -4.61 -5.75
N LEU A 40 -9.21 -4.27 -5.42
CA LEU A 40 -8.86 -3.69 -4.12
C LEU A 40 -9.10 -2.18 -4.04
N ARG A 41 -9.50 -1.52 -5.11
CA ARG A 41 -9.79 -0.08 -5.10
C ARG A 41 -11.05 0.21 -4.29
N LEU A 42 -11.02 1.35 -3.62
CA LEU A 42 -12.15 1.94 -2.91
C LEU A 42 -12.42 3.30 -3.55
N PRO A 43 -13.27 3.37 -4.59
CA PRO A 43 -13.46 4.60 -5.37
C PRO A 43 -13.99 5.77 -4.55
N ASP A 44 -14.79 5.49 -3.51
CA ASP A 44 -15.41 6.52 -2.65
C ASP A 44 -14.59 6.84 -1.40
N ALA A 45 -13.39 6.26 -1.27
CA ALA A 45 -12.53 6.49 -0.12
C ALA A 45 -11.64 7.71 -0.29
N THR A 46 -11.45 8.46 0.79
CA THR A 46 -10.43 9.50 0.88
C THR A 46 -9.06 8.86 1.14
N THR A 47 -8.08 9.17 0.31
CA THR A 47 -6.73 8.61 0.48
C THR A 47 -5.92 9.40 1.49
N ALA A 48 -5.49 8.74 2.57
CA ALA A 48 -4.54 9.28 3.52
C ALA A 48 -3.10 9.12 2.96
N ARG A 49 -2.38 10.24 2.96
CA ARG A 49 -1.02 10.32 2.42
C ARG A 49 0.02 10.13 3.52
N PRO A 50 1.16 9.50 3.21
CA PRO A 50 2.23 9.35 4.17
C PRO A 50 2.81 10.73 4.53
N VAL A 51 3.09 10.91 5.82
CA VAL A 51 3.80 12.07 6.35
C VAL A 51 5.17 11.61 6.80
N ALA A 52 6.21 12.38 6.48
CA ALA A 52 7.55 12.09 6.94
C ALA A 52 7.60 12.11 8.47
N THR A 53 7.92 10.98 9.07
CA THR A 53 8.18 10.87 10.51
C THR A 53 9.67 11.11 10.70
N PRO A 54 10.09 12.05 11.57
CA PRO A 54 11.50 12.21 11.90
C PRO A 54 12.05 10.90 12.48
N VAL A 55 12.98 10.27 11.78
CA VAL A 55 13.68 9.11 12.31
C VAL A 55 14.73 9.63 13.29
N PRO A 56 14.74 9.22 14.57
CA PRO A 56 15.82 9.55 15.48
C PRO A 56 17.14 9.04 14.89
N ARG A 57 18.11 9.93 14.75
CA ARG A 57 19.44 9.53 14.29
C ARG A 57 20.16 8.81 15.42
N GLY A 58 20.50 7.54 15.25
CA GLY A 58 21.48 6.93 16.15
C GLY A 58 21.40 5.44 16.40
N VAL A 59 20.32 4.75 16.07
CA VAL A 59 20.21 3.30 16.33
C VAL A 59 19.78 2.58 15.05
N ARG A 60 20.64 1.71 14.55
CA ARG A 60 20.36 0.78 13.46
C ARG A 60 20.36 -0.63 14.04
N SER A 61 19.27 -1.04 14.64
CA SER A 61 19.02 -2.46 14.88
C SER A 61 17.97 -2.97 13.90
N ALA A 62 18.14 -4.18 13.42
CA ALA A 62 17.19 -4.83 12.50
C ALA A 62 15.83 -5.12 13.17
N GLU A 63 15.72 -4.90 14.46
CA GLU A 63 14.53 -5.17 15.29
C GLU A 63 13.78 -3.90 15.73
N GLU A 64 14.17 -2.71 15.23
CA GLU A 64 13.45 -1.50 15.59
C GLU A 64 12.08 -1.42 14.91
N PRO A 65 11.02 -1.08 15.68
CA PRO A 65 9.70 -0.88 15.12
C PRO A 65 9.73 0.24 14.06
N ARG A 66 9.14 -0.02 12.92
CA ARG A 66 8.98 0.98 11.87
C ARG A 66 7.72 1.79 12.12
N LEU A 67 7.89 3.09 12.32
CA LEU A 67 6.79 4.01 12.50
C LEU A 67 6.36 4.62 11.17
N LEU A 68 5.07 4.58 10.87
CA LEU A 68 4.46 5.23 9.72
C LEU A 68 3.31 6.12 10.19
N ARG A 69 3.17 7.29 9.54
CA ARG A 69 2.06 8.20 9.79
C ARG A 69 1.40 8.56 8.46
N PHE A 70 0.07 8.51 8.43
CA PHE A 70 -0.74 8.90 7.28
C PHE A 70 -1.78 9.92 7.71
N THR A 71 -2.04 10.93 6.85
CA THR A 71 -3.04 11.95 7.12
C THR A 71 -4.00 12.12 5.95
N ALA A 72 -5.27 12.30 6.26
CA ALA A 72 -6.32 12.67 5.30
C ALA A 72 -7.33 13.56 5.99
N ALA A 73 -7.50 14.79 5.49
CA ALA A 73 -8.33 15.80 6.12
C ALA A 73 -8.00 15.96 7.63
N GLU A 74 -8.94 15.62 8.50
CA GLU A 74 -8.75 15.72 9.95
C GLU A 74 -8.30 14.40 10.62
N LEU A 75 -8.16 13.32 9.84
CA LEU A 75 -7.84 12.00 10.37
C LEU A 75 -6.36 11.69 10.18
N THR A 76 -5.73 11.21 11.24
CA THR A 76 -4.36 10.69 11.24
C THR A 76 -4.38 9.22 11.64
N VAL A 77 -3.67 8.38 10.89
CA VAL A 77 -3.42 6.99 11.21
C VAL A 77 -1.93 6.81 11.47
N GLU A 78 -1.57 6.43 12.67
CA GLU A 78 -0.20 6.10 13.06
C GLU A 78 -0.07 4.59 13.18
N LEU A 79 0.99 4.04 12.62
CA LEU A 79 1.27 2.61 12.61
C LEU A 79 2.67 2.35 13.14
N GLU A 80 2.76 1.38 14.04
CA GLU A 80 3.99 0.75 14.48
C GLU A 80 4.04 -0.65 13.91
N ILE A 81 5.12 -0.98 13.22
CA ILE A 81 5.30 -2.23 12.52
C ILE A 81 6.52 -2.94 13.08
N THR A 82 6.32 -4.14 13.59
CA THR A 82 7.39 -5.03 14.08
C THR A 82 7.43 -6.29 13.22
N SER A 83 8.61 -6.69 12.81
CA SER A 83 8.82 -7.95 12.08
C SER A 83 9.47 -8.97 13.01
N LEU A 84 8.84 -10.13 13.18
CA LEU A 84 9.33 -11.22 14.01
C LEU A 84 9.09 -12.55 13.30
N ASP A 85 10.12 -13.38 13.21
CA ASP A 85 10.04 -14.73 12.61
C ASP A 85 9.41 -14.79 11.21
N GLY A 86 9.67 -13.76 10.39
CA GLY A 86 9.12 -13.68 9.03
C GLY A 86 7.66 -13.26 8.95
N LEU A 87 7.03 -12.94 10.07
CA LEU A 87 5.69 -12.38 10.18
C LEU A 87 5.76 -10.91 10.61
N VAL A 88 4.64 -10.23 10.50
CA VAL A 88 4.52 -8.81 10.81
C VAL A 88 3.41 -8.60 11.82
N ASP A 89 3.76 -7.91 12.88
CA ASP A 89 2.81 -7.38 13.86
C ASP A 89 2.61 -5.88 13.58
N LEU A 90 1.37 -5.46 13.61
CA LEU A 90 0.98 -4.09 13.33
C LEU A 90 0.13 -3.58 14.50
N ALA A 91 0.63 -2.57 15.20
CA ALA A 91 -0.14 -1.77 16.13
C ALA A 91 -0.44 -0.41 15.51
N GLY A 92 -1.61 0.15 15.79
CA GLY A 92 -1.97 1.43 15.24
C GLY A 92 -2.87 2.25 16.11
N GLN A 93 -2.94 3.55 15.80
CA GLN A 93 -3.82 4.51 16.43
C GLN A 93 -4.44 5.43 15.41
N VAL A 94 -5.72 5.69 15.56
CA VAL A 94 -6.49 6.64 14.76
C VAL A 94 -6.79 7.87 15.61
N THR A 95 -6.47 9.05 15.11
CA THR A 95 -6.67 10.34 15.77
C THR A 95 -7.40 11.32 14.82
N PRO A 96 -8.39 12.10 15.27
CA PRO A 96 -8.96 12.13 16.63
C PRO A 96 -9.63 10.82 17.00
N CYS A 97 -9.89 10.65 18.31
CA CYS A 97 -10.55 9.44 18.82
C CYS A 97 -11.86 9.20 18.05
N PRO A 98 -11.99 8.06 17.38
CA PRO A 98 -13.13 7.79 16.52
C PRO A 98 -14.40 7.52 17.31
N GLU A 99 -15.54 7.76 16.68
CA GLU A 99 -16.86 7.45 17.23
C GLU A 99 -17.03 5.94 17.42
N ALA A 100 -17.93 5.58 18.35
CA ALA A 100 -18.29 4.17 18.59
C ALA A 100 -18.78 3.51 17.28
N GLY A 101 -18.36 2.28 17.02
CA GLY A 101 -18.69 1.57 15.79
C GLY A 101 -17.72 1.78 14.63
N THR A 102 -16.67 2.58 14.82
CA THR A 102 -15.58 2.69 13.84
C THR A 102 -14.80 1.37 13.75
N LEU A 103 -14.59 0.92 12.52
CA LEU A 103 -13.81 -0.29 12.21
C LEU A 103 -12.56 0.09 11.43
N VAL A 104 -11.50 -0.65 11.69
CA VAL A 104 -10.28 -0.63 10.89
C VAL A 104 -10.14 -1.95 10.16
N GLU A 105 -9.87 -1.89 8.86
CA GLU A 105 -9.53 -3.04 8.03
C GLU A 105 -8.07 -2.95 7.63
N ILE A 106 -7.28 -3.95 7.99
CA ILE A 106 -5.93 -4.14 7.50
C ILE A 106 -6.03 -5.04 6.28
N ARG A 107 -5.66 -4.51 5.13
CA ARG A 107 -5.79 -5.18 3.83
C ARG A 107 -4.43 -5.51 3.27
N THR A 108 -4.23 -6.76 2.91
CA THR A 108 -3.12 -7.22 2.09
C THR A 108 -3.64 -7.56 0.68
N LEU A 109 -2.80 -8.07 -0.20
CA LEU A 109 -3.25 -8.53 -1.53
C LEU A 109 -4.17 -9.76 -1.45
N HIS A 110 -4.15 -10.51 -0.33
CA HIS A 110 -4.82 -11.80 -0.19
C HIS A 110 -5.71 -11.91 1.06
N LEU A 111 -5.57 -11.01 2.01
CA LEU A 111 -6.22 -11.08 3.30
C LEU A 111 -6.78 -9.70 3.67
N THR A 112 -7.95 -9.68 4.31
CA THR A 112 -8.52 -8.51 4.96
C THR A 112 -8.87 -8.90 6.39
N GLU A 113 -8.26 -8.20 7.35
CA GLU A 113 -8.52 -8.35 8.77
C GLU A 113 -9.23 -7.11 9.29
N SER A 114 -10.40 -7.32 9.93
CA SER A 114 -11.18 -6.23 10.53
C SER A 114 -11.01 -6.20 12.03
N ARG A 115 -10.85 -5.01 12.58
CA ARG A 115 -10.74 -4.78 14.02
C ARG A 115 -11.63 -3.60 14.45
N ALA A 116 -12.29 -3.78 15.58
CA ALA A 116 -12.90 -2.64 16.28
C ALA A 116 -11.80 -1.82 16.95
N LEU A 117 -11.98 -0.52 16.95
CA LEU A 117 -11.07 0.38 17.66
C LEU A 117 -11.38 0.38 19.16
N SER A 118 -10.33 0.52 19.97
CA SER A 118 -10.49 0.80 21.40
C SER A 118 -11.13 2.19 21.61
N PRO A 119 -11.62 2.52 22.79
CA PRO A 119 -12.11 3.86 23.09
C PRO A 119 -11.08 4.99 22.85
N THR A 120 -9.81 4.65 22.84
CA THR A 120 -8.69 5.58 22.55
C THR A 120 -8.25 5.57 21.10
N GLY A 121 -8.93 4.84 20.21
CA GLY A 121 -8.60 4.75 18.79
C GLY A 121 -7.49 3.75 18.46
N GLN A 122 -7.11 2.88 19.38
CA GLN A 122 -6.04 1.90 19.19
C GLN A 122 -6.56 0.59 18.60
N PHE A 123 -5.71 -0.08 17.83
CA PHE A 123 -5.93 -1.42 17.28
C PHE A 123 -4.60 -2.17 17.13
N ALA A 124 -4.68 -3.49 17.05
CA ALA A 124 -3.53 -4.33 16.78
C ALA A 124 -3.93 -5.56 15.95
N VAL A 125 -3.02 -6.00 15.10
CA VAL A 125 -3.11 -7.26 14.35
C VAL A 125 -1.74 -7.90 14.36
N THR A 126 -1.68 -9.20 14.62
CA THR A 126 -0.45 -9.97 14.67
C THR A 126 -0.42 -11.06 13.62
N GLY A 127 0.78 -11.47 13.23
CA GLY A 127 0.96 -12.60 12.33
C GLY A 127 0.59 -12.33 10.87
N LEU A 128 0.65 -11.09 10.41
CA LEU A 128 0.43 -10.76 9.00
C LEU A 128 1.60 -11.24 8.13
N PRO A 129 1.33 -11.70 6.91
CA PRO A 129 2.39 -11.98 5.96
C PRO A 129 3.09 -10.67 5.55
N PRO A 130 4.42 -10.68 5.35
CA PRO A 130 5.13 -9.52 4.80
C PRO A 130 4.64 -9.24 3.36
N GLY A 131 4.72 -8.00 2.94
CA GLY A 131 4.28 -7.62 1.60
C GLY A 131 3.58 -6.27 1.56
N TRP A 132 2.68 -6.11 0.62
CA TRP A 132 1.88 -4.90 0.46
C TRP A 132 0.67 -4.92 1.40
N PHE A 133 0.47 -3.81 2.11
CA PHE A 133 -0.70 -3.60 2.96
C PHE A 133 -1.25 -2.18 2.82
N SER A 134 -2.48 -2.01 3.21
CA SER A 134 -3.21 -0.75 3.32
C SER A 134 -4.16 -0.84 4.50
N VAL A 135 -4.38 0.26 5.20
CA VAL A 135 -5.33 0.36 6.31
C VAL A 135 -6.51 1.20 5.87
N VAL A 136 -7.71 0.69 6.11
CA VAL A 136 -8.98 1.39 5.83
C VAL A 136 -9.66 1.68 7.15
N CYS A 137 -9.96 2.94 7.41
CA CYS A 137 -10.78 3.36 8.54
C CYS A 137 -12.20 3.62 8.05
N ARG A 138 -13.18 2.90 8.60
CA ARG A 138 -14.60 3.04 8.30
C ARG A 138 -15.31 3.62 9.51
N ARG A 139 -15.75 4.86 9.38
CA ARG A 139 -16.57 5.55 10.37
C ARG A 139 -18.06 5.42 9.98
N PRO A 140 -18.96 5.24 10.94
CA PRO A 140 -20.39 5.25 10.65
C PRO A 140 -20.82 6.56 9.97
N GLY A 141 -21.51 6.46 8.83
CA GLY A 141 -22.04 7.63 8.12
C GLY A 141 -21.04 8.41 7.26
N ASP A 142 -19.76 8.12 7.33
CA ASP A 142 -18.71 8.81 6.57
C ASP A 142 -18.13 7.97 5.44
N SER A 143 -17.54 8.64 4.45
CA SER A 143 -16.71 7.97 3.45
C SER A 143 -15.48 7.33 4.10
N PRO A 144 -15.10 6.12 3.68
CA PRO A 144 -13.91 5.47 4.22
C PRO A 144 -12.65 6.29 3.97
N VAL A 145 -11.70 6.23 4.91
CA VAL A 145 -10.35 6.75 4.74
C VAL A 145 -9.41 5.58 4.53
N VAL A 146 -8.62 5.60 3.47
CA VAL A 146 -7.68 4.54 3.11
C VAL A 146 -6.25 5.07 3.04
N THR A 147 -5.30 4.38 3.67
CA THR A 147 -3.88 4.72 3.50
C THR A 147 -3.41 4.32 2.09
N SER A 148 -2.41 5.01 1.58
CA SER A 148 -1.70 4.50 0.41
C SER A 148 -1.11 3.12 0.71
N TRP A 149 -1.03 2.27 -0.33
CA TRP A 149 -0.40 0.96 -0.23
C TRP A 149 1.08 1.12 0.15
N THR A 150 1.49 0.39 1.16
CA THR A 150 2.86 0.43 1.70
C THR A 150 3.42 -0.99 1.74
N ARG A 151 4.69 -1.13 1.42
CA ARG A 151 5.38 -2.43 1.46
C ARG A 151 6.16 -2.60 2.75
N ILE A 152 5.86 -3.68 3.46
CA ILE A 152 6.67 -4.17 4.56
C ILE A 152 7.60 -5.26 4.01
N ARG A 153 8.89 -5.10 4.25
CA ARG A 153 9.91 -6.11 3.97
C ARG A 153 10.22 -6.83 5.28
N PRO A 154 10.45 -8.14 5.22
CA PRO A 154 10.92 -8.88 6.39
C PRO A 154 12.26 -8.36 6.86
#